data_6a8c771b3da18f74555b60114760a955
#
_entry.id   6a8c771b3da18f74555b60114760a955
#
_cell.length_a   1.000
_cell.length_b   1.000
_cell.length_c   1.000
_cell.angle_alpha   90.00
_cell.angle_beta   90.00
_cell.angle_gamma   90.00
#
_symmetry.space_group_name_H-M   'P 1'
#
loop_
_entity.id
_entity.type
_entity.pdbx_description
1 polymer ?
#
loop_
_entity_poly.entity_id
_entity_poly.type
_entity_poly.pdbx_seq_one_letter_code
_entity_poly.pdbx_strand_id
1 'polypeptide(L)'
;METTAQKPDYLLVVNGQVITPRLGARLIDLRLRESRGDEADQLDITLYDSDGRMAIPSKGATIALSLGWASTGLVDKRTFMVDETEHTGAPDQIRITARSADMSKTLRTRASGSWHDTTVGQVVRDIAARNNLPARIDPQLAARKVQHIDQTNESDLHFCTRLARQHDAVCTVKKGQLVFLRTNSRTNASGQTLQALLITRSSGDQHRYHGRAH
;
A
#
# COMPACT_ATOMS: atom_id res chain seq x y z
N MET A 1 25.64 9.82 -24.81
CA MET A 1 25.38 9.31 -23.44
C MET A 1 24.54 8.06 -23.61
N GLU A 2 25.14 6.89 -23.41
CA GLU A 2 24.40 5.64 -23.43
C GLU A 2 23.44 5.63 -22.23
N THR A 3 22.16 5.58 -22.50
CA THR A 3 21.13 5.38 -21.50
C THR A 3 21.23 3.91 -21.06
N THR A 4 22.02 3.65 -20.03
CA THR A 4 22.08 2.30 -19.45
C THR A 4 20.67 1.95 -18.98
N ALA A 5 20.05 0.95 -19.63
CA ALA A 5 18.74 0.48 -19.27
C ALA A 5 18.73 0.08 -17.77
N GLN A 6 17.85 0.69 -16.99
CA GLN A 6 17.74 0.39 -15.57
C GLN A 6 17.21 -1.06 -15.41
N LYS A 7 18.00 -1.90 -14.77
CA LYS A 7 17.59 -3.29 -14.49
C LYS A 7 16.72 -3.29 -13.22
N PRO A 8 15.44 -3.72 -13.30
CA PRO A 8 14.61 -3.88 -12.11
C PRO A 8 15.19 -4.95 -11.18
N ASP A 9 15.03 -4.74 -9.89
CA ASP A 9 15.51 -5.66 -8.86
C ASP A 9 14.47 -5.80 -7.75
N TYR A 10 14.47 -6.96 -7.07
CA TYR A 10 13.50 -7.27 -6.03
C TYR A 10 14.08 -8.19 -4.97
N LEU A 11 13.51 -8.11 -3.76
CA LEU A 11 13.78 -9.02 -2.66
C LEU A 11 12.45 -9.55 -2.13
N LEU A 12 12.33 -10.88 -2.06
CA LEU A 12 11.20 -11.58 -1.47
C LEU A 12 11.66 -12.41 -0.27
N VAL A 13 10.99 -12.20 0.86
CA VAL A 13 11.22 -12.93 2.10
C VAL A 13 9.90 -13.58 2.53
N VAL A 14 9.85 -14.91 2.57
CA VAL A 14 8.66 -15.66 2.99
C VAL A 14 8.91 -16.26 4.36
N ASN A 15 8.05 -15.94 5.34
CA ASN A 15 8.16 -16.38 6.72
C ASN A 15 9.57 -16.17 7.32
N GLY A 16 10.19 -15.01 7.00
CA GLY A 16 11.53 -14.65 7.45
C GLY A 16 12.68 -15.25 6.65
N GLN A 17 12.42 -16.11 5.66
CA GLN A 17 13.45 -16.69 4.81
C GLN A 17 13.53 -15.97 3.45
N VAL A 18 14.73 -15.57 3.05
CA VAL A 18 14.99 -14.99 1.72
C VAL A 18 14.82 -16.07 0.67
N ILE A 19 13.85 -15.87 -0.23
CA ILE A 19 13.56 -16.83 -1.31
C ILE A 19 13.98 -16.34 -2.68
N THR A 20 14.34 -15.09 -2.85
CA THR A 20 14.75 -14.49 -4.14
C THR A 20 15.77 -15.34 -4.91
N PRO A 21 16.85 -15.86 -4.31
CA PRO A 21 17.81 -16.68 -5.03
C PRO A 21 17.23 -18.01 -5.55
N ARG A 22 16.20 -18.54 -4.85
CA ARG A 22 15.54 -19.80 -5.23
C ARG A 22 14.53 -19.61 -6.35
N LEU A 23 14.01 -18.37 -6.51
CA LEU A 23 13.06 -18.06 -7.57
C LEU A 23 13.76 -17.97 -8.93
N GLY A 24 14.93 -17.37 -9.02
CA GLY A 24 15.76 -17.33 -10.25
C GLY A 24 14.94 -17.06 -11.52
N ALA A 25 15.07 -17.97 -12.50
CA ALA A 25 14.33 -17.92 -13.76
C ALA A 25 12.86 -18.38 -13.65
N ARG A 26 12.37 -18.74 -12.45
CA ARG A 26 10.99 -19.21 -12.24
C ARG A 26 9.97 -18.09 -12.10
N LEU A 27 10.39 -16.86 -11.80
CA LEU A 27 9.49 -15.73 -11.70
C LEU A 27 8.99 -15.33 -13.09
N ILE A 28 7.68 -15.51 -13.32
CA ILE A 28 7.00 -15.09 -14.55
C ILE A 28 6.51 -13.66 -14.41
N ASP A 29 5.81 -13.35 -13.30
CA ASP A 29 5.22 -12.02 -13.05
C ASP A 29 5.24 -11.70 -11.56
N LEU A 30 5.52 -10.44 -11.23
CA LEU A 30 5.41 -9.88 -9.90
C LEU A 30 4.72 -8.53 -10.02
N ARG A 31 3.53 -8.43 -9.48
CA ARG A 31 2.70 -7.23 -9.57
C ARG A 31 2.31 -6.74 -8.19
N LEU A 32 2.69 -5.52 -7.88
CA LEU A 32 2.24 -4.80 -6.70
C LEU A 32 1.20 -3.77 -7.10
N ARG A 33 0.01 -3.86 -6.52
CA ARG A 33 -1.05 -2.86 -6.64
C ARG A 33 -1.18 -2.14 -5.31
N GLU A 34 -0.78 -0.88 -5.28
CA GLU A 34 -0.94 -0.01 -4.11
C GLU A 34 -2.27 0.74 -4.24
N SER A 35 -3.21 0.44 -3.36
CA SER A 35 -4.54 1.05 -3.34
C SER A 35 -4.55 2.34 -2.53
N ARG A 36 -5.45 3.25 -2.87
CA ARG A 36 -5.72 4.46 -2.08
C ARG A 36 -6.93 4.23 -1.19
N GLY A 37 -6.88 4.79 0.02
CA GLY A 37 -8.01 4.74 0.95
C GLY A 37 -8.02 3.47 1.79
N ASP A 38 -9.16 2.82 1.87
CA ASP A 38 -9.48 1.70 2.77
C ASP A 38 -9.25 0.30 2.16
N GLU A 39 -8.86 0.23 0.90
CA GLU A 39 -8.52 -1.04 0.25
C GLU A 39 -7.10 -1.49 0.63
N ALA A 40 -6.94 -2.80 0.86
CA ALA A 40 -5.63 -3.39 1.10
C ALA A 40 -4.79 -3.39 -0.19
N ASP A 41 -3.49 -3.10 -0.05
CA ASP A 41 -2.56 -3.29 -1.15
C ASP A 41 -2.50 -4.78 -1.50
N GLN A 42 -2.40 -5.11 -2.78
CA GLN A 42 -2.36 -6.49 -3.29
C GLN A 42 -1.03 -6.78 -3.96
N LEU A 43 -0.49 -7.94 -3.63
CA LEU A 43 0.70 -8.52 -4.25
C LEU A 43 0.31 -9.80 -4.98
N ASP A 44 0.51 -9.83 -6.28
CA ASP A 44 0.34 -11.02 -7.11
C ASP A 44 1.70 -11.50 -7.60
N ILE A 45 2.00 -12.79 -7.42
CA ILE A 45 3.23 -13.44 -7.85
C ILE A 45 2.86 -14.65 -8.68
N THR A 46 3.42 -14.78 -9.88
CA THR A 46 3.26 -15.96 -10.73
C THR A 46 4.62 -16.60 -10.95
N LEU A 47 4.71 -17.88 -10.66
CA LEU A 47 5.94 -18.68 -10.75
C LEU A 47 5.73 -19.87 -11.70
N TYR A 48 6.78 -20.24 -12.39
CA TYR A 48 6.84 -21.46 -13.19
C TYR A 48 7.31 -22.65 -12.35
N ASP A 49 6.57 -23.76 -12.38
CA ASP A 49 6.83 -24.95 -11.55
C ASP A 49 6.87 -26.26 -12.37
N SER A 50 7.56 -26.26 -13.51
CA SER A 50 7.62 -27.42 -14.40
C SER A 50 8.20 -28.70 -13.78
N ASP A 51 8.92 -28.59 -12.69
CA ASP A 51 9.51 -29.73 -11.99
C ASP A 51 8.73 -30.16 -10.75
N GLY A 52 7.62 -29.46 -10.41
CA GLY A 52 6.76 -29.74 -9.26
C GLY A 52 7.47 -29.63 -7.90
N ARG A 53 8.58 -28.88 -7.83
CA ARG A 53 9.44 -28.79 -6.62
C ARG A 53 9.26 -27.51 -5.83
N MET A 54 8.43 -26.59 -6.30
CA MET A 54 8.21 -25.35 -5.56
C MET A 54 7.31 -25.59 -4.36
N ALA A 55 7.80 -25.23 -3.18
CA ALA A 55 6.96 -25.22 -1.99
C ALA A 55 5.92 -24.11 -2.09
N ILE A 56 4.64 -24.48 -2.10
CA ILE A 56 3.53 -23.53 -2.14
C ILE A 56 3.35 -22.95 -0.74
N PRO A 57 3.43 -21.63 -0.55
CA PRO A 57 3.19 -21.02 0.75
C PRO A 57 1.74 -21.24 1.18
N SER A 58 1.53 -21.63 2.43
CA SER A 58 0.21 -21.78 2.98
C SER A 58 -0.51 -20.44 3.14
N LYS A 59 -1.84 -20.47 3.12
CA LYS A 59 -2.66 -19.31 3.50
C LYS A 59 -2.24 -18.78 4.87
N GLY A 60 -2.06 -17.46 4.98
CA GLY A 60 -1.57 -16.80 6.18
C GLY A 60 -0.04 -16.70 6.28
N ALA A 61 0.72 -17.31 5.36
CA ALA A 61 2.17 -17.07 5.29
C ALA A 61 2.47 -15.59 5.01
N THR A 62 3.57 -15.10 5.54
CA THR A 62 3.97 -13.70 5.36
C THR A 62 4.99 -13.56 4.22
N ILE A 63 4.80 -12.56 3.37
CA ILE A 63 5.72 -12.20 2.28
C ILE A 63 6.14 -10.75 2.47
N ALA A 64 7.42 -10.50 2.82
CA ALA A 64 7.98 -9.17 2.77
C ALA A 64 8.58 -8.91 1.39
N LEU A 65 8.23 -7.75 0.80
CA LEU A 65 8.63 -7.35 -0.53
C LEU A 65 9.45 -6.06 -0.48
N SER A 66 10.59 -6.05 -1.17
CA SER A 66 11.30 -4.84 -1.54
C SER A 66 11.47 -4.78 -3.05
N LEU A 67 11.27 -3.59 -3.65
CA LEU A 67 11.37 -3.34 -5.08
C LEU A 67 12.30 -2.16 -5.34
N GLY A 68 13.00 -2.19 -6.45
CA GLY A 68 13.87 -1.08 -6.86
C GLY A 68 14.60 -1.36 -8.15
N TRP A 69 15.73 -0.72 -8.30
CA TRP A 69 16.60 -0.86 -9.44
C TRP A 69 17.99 -1.30 -8.97
N ALA A 70 18.66 -2.14 -9.72
CA ALA A 70 20.01 -2.59 -9.38
C ALA A 70 21.00 -1.43 -9.19
N SER A 71 20.76 -0.29 -9.84
CA SER A 71 21.59 0.91 -9.77
C SER A 71 21.32 1.82 -8.56
N THR A 72 20.07 1.82 -8.00
CA THR A 72 19.66 2.75 -6.93
C THR A 72 19.27 2.04 -5.64
N GLY A 73 19.24 0.71 -5.65
CA GLY A 73 18.91 -0.12 -4.49
C GLY A 73 17.41 -0.39 -4.34
N LEU A 74 17.10 -1.19 -3.32
CA LEU A 74 15.75 -1.68 -3.03
C LEU A 74 15.05 -0.80 -1.99
N VAL A 75 13.76 -0.58 -2.20
CA VAL A 75 12.87 0.11 -1.27
C VAL A 75 11.89 -0.89 -0.69
N ASP A 76 11.77 -0.94 0.63
CA ASP A 76 10.79 -1.78 1.33
C ASP A 76 9.35 -1.40 0.94
N LYS A 77 8.62 -2.39 0.44
CA LYS A 77 7.21 -2.28 0.03
C LYS A 77 6.25 -2.90 1.04
N ARG A 78 6.72 -3.36 2.17
CA ARG A 78 5.98 -3.96 3.30
C ARG A 78 5.87 -5.48 3.26
N THR A 79 5.11 -5.95 4.29
CA THR A 79 4.73 -7.35 4.46
C THR A 79 3.29 -7.57 4.01
N PHE A 80 3.09 -8.63 3.25
CA PHE A 80 1.82 -9.13 2.76
C PHE A 80 1.53 -10.47 3.40
N MET A 81 0.26 -10.79 3.58
CA MET A 81 -0.21 -12.09 4.05
C MET A 81 -0.84 -12.83 2.87
N VAL A 82 -0.42 -14.06 2.64
CA VAL A 82 -0.97 -14.92 1.58
C VAL A 82 -2.45 -15.18 1.86
N ASP A 83 -3.29 -14.81 0.90
CA ASP A 83 -4.74 -14.99 0.94
C ASP A 83 -5.16 -16.22 0.12
N GLU A 84 -4.56 -16.35 -1.06
CA GLU A 84 -4.89 -17.40 -2.00
C GLU A 84 -3.64 -17.91 -2.71
N THR A 85 -3.60 -19.22 -2.96
CA THR A 85 -2.60 -19.87 -3.80
C THR A 85 -3.30 -20.80 -4.77
N GLU A 86 -2.96 -20.70 -6.06
CA GLU A 86 -3.50 -21.52 -7.13
C GLU A 86 -2.35 -22.23 -7.84
N HIS A 87 -2.51 -23.51 -8.14
CA HIS A 87 -1.62 -24.27 -9.00
C HIS A 87 -2.36 -24.70 -10.25
N THR A 88 -1.88 -24.31 -11.41
CA THR A 88 -2.45 -24.64 -12.72
C THR A 88 -1.41 -25.33 -13.60
N GLY A 89 -1.86 -26.19 -14.49
CA GLY A 89 -1.01 -26.89 -15.51
C GLY A 89 -1.83 -27.16 -16.77
N ALA A 90 -1.29 -27.46 -17.89
CA ALA A 90 0.05 -27.28 -18.41
C ALA A 90 0.13 -26.00 -19.26
N PRO A 91 1.19 -25.18 -19.13
CA PRO A 91 2.38 -25.36 -18.32
C PRO A 91 2.12 -25.11 -16.82
N ASP A 92 2.84 -25.86 -15.96
CA ASP A 92 2.63 -25.78 -14.52
C ASP A 92 3.07 -24.44 -13.96
N GLN A 93 2.15 -23.76 -13.29
CA GLN A 93 2.35 -22.44 -12.71
C GLN A 93 1.73 -22.37 -11.32
N ILE A 94 2.40 -21.65 -10.44
CA ILE A 94 1.87 -21.29 -9.12
C ILE A 94 1.56 -19.79 -9.14
N ARG A 95 0.31 -19.44 -8.84
CA ARG A 95 -0.12 -18.07 -8.60
C ARG A 95 -0.33 -17.89 -7.11
N ILE A 96 0.25 -16.84 -6.56
CA ILE A 96 0.13 -16.45 -5.16
C ILE A 96 -0.48 -15.04 -5.12
N THR A 97 -1.63 -14.91 -4.49
CA THR A 97 -2.26 -13.63 -4.19
C THR A 97 -2.10 -13.35 -2.71
N ALA A 98 -1.49 -12.23 -2.37
CA ALA A 98 -1.28 -11.79 -1.01
C ALA A 98 -1.78 -10.35 -0.82
N ARG A 99 -2.29 -10.04 0.36
CA ARG A 99 -2.76 -8.70 0.71
C ARG A 99 -1.89 -8.11 1.80
N SER A 100 -1.75 -6.79 1.82
CA SER A 100 -0.99 -6.13 2.87
C SER A 100 -1.48 -6.61 4.24
N ALA A 101 -0.55 -7.07 5.08
CA ALA A 101 -0.87 -7.55 6.43
C ALA A 101 -1.63 -6.44 7.17
N ASP A 102 -2.86 -6.74 7.52
CA ASP A 102 -3.81 -5.74 8.00
C ASP A 102 -3.52 -5.40 9.46
N MET A 103 -2.72 -4.37 9.70
CA MET A 103 -2.59 -3.76 11.03
C MET A 103 -3.85 -2.95 11.40
N SER A 104 -4.87 -2.93 10.53
CA SER A 104 -6.07 -2.14 10.68
C SER A 104 -7.30 -2.94 11.16
N LYS A 105 -7.11 -4.18 11.68
CA LYS A 105 -8.27 -4.98 12.16
C LYS A 105 -9.13 -4.22 13.16
N THR A 106 -8.51 -3.50 14.10
CA THR A 106 -9.21 -2.67 15.08
C THR A 106 -9.92 -1.48 14.44
N LEU A 107 -9.30 -0.85 13.41
CA LEU A 107 -9.91 0.23 12.64
C LEU A 107 -11.17 -0.18 11.87
N ARG A 108 -11.38 -1.46 11.63
CA ARG A 108 -12.58 -1.99 10.95
C ARG A 108 -13.69 -2.39 11.91
N THR A 109 -13.42 -2.40 13.21
CA THR A 109 -14.45 -2.61 14.22
C THR A 109 -15.37 -1.39 14.28
N ARG A 110 -16.68 -1.63 14.32
CA ARG A 110 -17.67 -0.56 14.43
C ARG A 110 -17.60 0.08 15.81
N ALA A 111 -17.65 1.39 15.83
CA ALA A 111 -17.66 2.20 17.04
C ALA A 111 -18.64 3.35 16.89
N SER A 112 -19.00 3.95 18.02
CA SER A 112 -19.73 5.21 18.07
C SER A 112 -18.95 6.20 18.92
N GLY A 113 -18.97 7.45 18.53
CA GLY A 113 -18.29 8.55 19.22
C GLY A 113 -18.80 9.88 18.72
N SER A 114 -18.56 10.93 19.49
CA SER A 114 -18.97 12.29 19.17
C SER A 114 -17.83 13.23 19.54
N TRP A 115 -17.59 14.21 18.69
CA TRP A 115 -16.60 15.27 18.93
C TRP A 115 -17.27 16.63 18.76
N HIS A 116 -16.99 17.52 19.71
CA HIS A 116 -17.54 18.88 19.76
C HIS A 116 -16.41 19.88 19.92
N ASP A 117 -16.54 21.05 19.31
CA ASP A 117 -15.60 22.19 19.44
C ASP A 117 -14.13 21.83 19.42
N THR A 118 -13.74 21.04 18.44
CA THR A 118 -12.39 20.47 18.30
C THR A 118 -11.77 20.78 16.94
N THR A 119 -10.76 20.03 16.57
CA THR A 119 -10.11 20.12 15.25
C THR A 119 -10.08 18.77 14.56
N VAL A 120 -10.02 18.78 13.23
CA VAL A 120 -9.81 17.56 12.42
C VAL A 120 -8.59 16.77 12.91
N GLY A 121 -7.51 17.48 13.23
CA GLY A 121 -6.30 16.84 13.75
C GLY A 121 -6.52 16.14 15.09
N GLN A 122 -7.34 16.69 15.98
CA GLN A 122 -7.64 16.03 17.26
C GLN A 122 -8.50 14.78 17.03
N VAL A 123 -9.55 14.88 16.22
CA VAL A 123 -10.41 13.74 15.87
C VAL A 123 -9.58 12.57 15.30
N VAL A 124 -8.69 12.85 14.36
CA VAL A 124 -7.85 11.82 13.74
C VAL A 124 -6.83 11.24 14.74
N ARG A 125 -6.27 12.06 15.65
CA ARG A 125 -5.36 11.56 16.71
C ARG A 125 -6.08 10.66 17.70
N ASP A 126 -7.29 11.00 18.10
CA ASP A 126 -8.08 10.18 19.03
C ASP A 126 -8.37 8.80 18.44
N ILE A 127 -8.74 8.76 17.15
CA ILE A 127 -8.97 7.50 16.45
C ILE A 127 -7.66 6.70 16.31
N ALA A 128 -6.56 7.35 15.95
CA ALA A 128 -5.26 6.70 15.84
C ALA A 128 -4.81 6.10 17.19
N ALA A 129 -4.95 6.87 18.28
CA ALA A 129 -4.61 6.43 19.63
C ALA A 129 -5.46 5.23 20.06
N ARG A 130 -6.77 5.25 19.82
CA ARG A 130 -7.69 4.13 20.08
C ARG A 130 -7.27 2.83 19.37
N ASN A 131 -6.61 2.96 18.23
CA ASN A 131 -6.13 1.84 17.43
C ASN A 131 -4.63 1.53 17.61
N ASN A 132 -3.97 2.16 18.58
CA ASN A 132 -2.53 2.03 18.84
C ASN A 132 -1.66 2.36 17.61
N LEU A 133 -2.08 3.34 16.82
CA LEU A 133 -1.35 3.81 15.64
C LEU A 133 -0.83 5.23 15.87
N PRO A 134 0.41 5.54 15.49
CA PRO A 134 0.82 6.92 15.36
C PRO A 134 0.05 7.60 14.22
N ALA A 135 -0.36 8.86 14.44
CA ALA A 135 -1.06 9.66 13.44
C ALA A 135 -0.10 10.57 12.69
N ARG A 136 -0.24 10.59 11.35
CA ARG A 136 0.43 11.53 10.50
C ARG A 136 -0.60 12.38 9.74
N ILE A 137 -0.67 13.66 10.07
CA ILE A 137 -1.73 14.55 9.60
C ILE A 137 -1.11 15.77 8.93
N ASP A 138 -1.64 16.16 7.77
CA ASP A 138 -1.26 17.43 7.12
C ASP A 138 -1.55 18.60 8.08
N PRO A 139 -0.57 19.50 8.34
CA PRO A 139 -0.74 20.58 9.33
C PRO A 139 -1.90 21.51 9.04
N GLN A 140 -2.20 21.78 7.76
CA GLN A 140 -3.32 22.66 7.38
C GLN A 140 -4.68 21.98 7.62
N LEU A 141 -4.76 20.66 7.43
CA LEU A 141 -5.95 19.89 7.78
C LEU A 141 -6.11 19.75 9.28
N ALA A 142 -5.00 19.53 9.99
CA ALA A 142 -5.03 19.37 11.44
C ALA A 142 -5.60 20.60 12.17
N ALA A 143 -5.39 21.80 11.63
CA ALA A 143 -5.87 23.06 12.21
C ALA A 143 -7.35 23.37 11.91
N ARG A 144 -7.99 22.63 11.00
CA ARG A 144 -9.40 22.89 10.64
C ARG A 144 -10.31 22.61 11.81
N LYS A 145 -11.17 23.57 12.13
CA LYS A 145 -12.15 23.47 13.23
C LYS A 145 -13.29 22.54 12.86
N VAL A 146 -13.73 21.78 13.84
CA VAL A 146 -14.91 20.90 13.79
C VAL A 146 -15.83 21.33 14.94
N GLN A 147 -16.98 21.90 14.61
CA GLN A 147 -17.97 22.27 15.63
C GLN A 147 -18.64 21.04 16.22
N HIS A 148 -19.04 20.12 15.35
CA HIS A 148 -19.66 18.87 15.74
C HIS A 148 -19.51 17.81 14.64
N ILE A 149 -19.16 16.59 15.02
CA ILE A 149 -19.15 15.43 14.15
C ILE A 149 -19.41 14.16 14.94
N ASP A 150 -20.27 13.28 14.40
CA ASP A 150 -20.61 12.00 14.98
C ASP A 150 -20.07 10.85 14.13
N GLN A 151 -19.59 9.84 14.83
CA GLN A 151 -19.37 8.50 14.34
C GLN A 151 -20.50 7.63 14.89
N THR A 152 -21.39 7.14 14.02
CA THR A 152 -22.56 6.37 14.44
C THR A 152 -22.50 4.96 13.86
N ASN A 153 -22.15 3.97 14.69
CA ASN A 153 -22.08 2.56 14.31
C ASN A 153 -21.31 2.30 12.99
N GLU A 154 -20.28 3.09 12.74
CA GLU A 154 -19.39 2.94 11.61
C GLU A 154 -17.96 2.60 12.08
N SER A 155 -17.17 1.94 11.22
CA SER A 155 -15.78 1.64 11.57
C SER A 155 -14.92 2.91 11.57
N ASP A 156 -13.87 2.91 12.38
CA ASP A 156 -12.92 4.01 12.45
C ASP A 156 -12.32 4.37 11.09
N LEU A 157 -12.02 3.35 10.29
CA LEU A 157 -11.49 3.56 8.94
C LEU A 157 -12.52 4.21 8.02
N HIS A 158 -13.78 3.76 8.08
CA HIS A 158 -14.86 4.34 7.28
C HIS A 158 -15.14 5.79 7.70
N PHE A 159 -15.22 6.05 9.01
CA PHE A 159 -15.37 7.40 9.56
C PHE A 159 -14.24 8.34 9.10
N CYS A 160 -12.97 7.91 9.25
CA CYS A 160 -11.82 8.70 8.80
C CYS A 160 -11.83 8.92 7.28
N THR A 161 -12.25 7.93 6.49
CA THR A 161 -12.39 8.08 5.03
C THR A 161 -13.48 9.08 4.68
N ARG A 162 -14.62 9.05 5.39
CA ARG A 162 -15.71 10.02 5.22
C ARG A 162 -15.26 11.45 5.60
N LEU A 163 -14.57 11.60 6.72
CA LEU A 163 -13.98 12.87 7.16
C LEU A 163 -12.95 13.38 6.13
N ALA A 164 -12.12 12.51 5.60
CA ALA A 164 -11.12 12.86 4.57
C ALA A 164 -11.78 13.39 3.29
N ARG A 165 -12.85 12.75 2.82
CA ARG A 165 -13.60 13.21 1.62
C ARG A 165 -14.18 14.61 1.80
N GLN A 166 -14.64 14.98 3.00
CA GLN A 166 -15.14 16.33 3.30
C GLN A 166 -14.07 17.42 3.20
N HIS A 167 -12.79 17.01 3.22
CA HIS A 167 -11.65 17.93 3.24
C HIS A 167 -10.69 17.76 2.05
N ASP A 168 -11.11 17.11 0.97
CA ASP A 168 -10.27 16.78 -0.19
C ASP A 168 -8.96 16.09 0.23
N ALA A 169 -9.08 15.16 1.16
CA ALA A 169 -7.99 14.43 1.76
C ALA A 169 -8.11 12.91 1.53
N VAL A 170 -7.04 12.21 1.81
CA VAL A 170 -6.99 10.74 1.85
C VAL A 170 -6.66 10.31 3.26
N CYS A 171 -7.45 9.37 3.79
CA CYS A 171 -7.12 8.64 5.01
C CYS A 171 -6.75 7.20 4.66
N THR A 172 -5.61 6.74 5.16
CA THR A 172 -5.13 5.37 4.92
C THR A 172 -4.15 4.95 6.02
N VAL A 173 -3.96 3.65 6.19
CA VAL A 173 -2.88 3.12 7.05
C VAL A 173 -1.69 2.78 6.16
N LYS A 174 -0.56 3.41 6.43
CA LYS A 174 0.70 3.16 5.71
C LYS A 174 1.86 3.02 6.70
N LYS A 175 2.64 1.94 6.56
CA LYS A 175 3.79 1.63 7.44
C LYS A 175 3.45 1.70 8.94
N GLY A 176 2.29 1.15 9.32
CA GLY A 176 1.85 1.14 10.71
C GLY A 176 1.44 2.50 11.26
N GLN A 177 1.14 3.49 10.43
CA GLN A 177 0.69 4.82 10.81
C GLN A 177 -0.66 5.15 10.17
N LEU A 178 -1.54 5.81 10.89
CA LEU A 178 -2.75 6.42 10.31
C LEU A 178 -2.35 7.74 9.63
N VAL A 179 -2.49 7.77 8.31
CA VAL A 179 -2.05 8.90 7.46
C VAL A 179 -3.27 9.66 6.98
N PHE A 180 -3.30 10.98 7.21
CA PHE A 180 -4.39 11.87 6.81
C PHE A 180 -3.81 13.09 6.08
N LEU A 181 -3.80 13.06 4.74
CA LEU A 181 -3.11 14.04 3.90
C LEU A 181 -4.02 14.58 2.81
N ARG A 182 -3.78 15.82 2.37
CA ARG A 182 -4.48 16.42 1.22
C ARG A 182 -4.17 15.66 -0.06
N THR A 183 -5.19 15.49 -0.91
CA THR A 183 -5.09 14.74 -2.17
C THR A 183 -4.09 15.36 -3.15
N ASN A 184 -3.94 16.67 -3.17
CA ASN A 184 -3.09 17.42 -4.10
C ASN A 184 -1.87 18.10 -3.42
N SER A 185 -1.46 17.62 -2.24
CA SER A 185 -0.21 18.09 -1.66
C SER A 185 0.94 17.57 -2.52
N ARG A 186 1.69 18.46 -3.16
CA ARG A 186 2.93 18.10 -3.89
C ARG A 186 4.04 17.63 -2.94
N THR A 187 3.67 16.96 -1.86
CA THR A 187 4.58 16.46 -0.83
C THR A 187 4.39 14.96 -0.64
N ASN A 188 5.48 14.25 -0.41
CA ASN A 188 5.42 12.85 -0.02
C ASN A 188 4.89 12.70 1.43
N ALA A 189 4.67 11.46 1.85
CA ALA A 189 4.25 11.17 3.22
C ALA A 189 5.25 11.67 4.28
N SER A 190 6.51 12.02 3.96
CA SER A 190 7.48 12.62 4.89
C SER A 190 7.47 14.16 4.90
N GLY A 191 6.55 14.78 4.13
CA GLY A 191 6.44 16.24 4.06
C GLY A 191 7.44 16.90 3.08
N GLN A 192 8.24 16.10 2.38
CA GLN A 192 9.17 16.60 1.38
C GLN A 192 8.42 16.91 0.08
N THR A 193 8.76 18.02 -0.57
CA THR A 193 8.20 18.35 -1.88
C THR A 193 8.60 17.30 -2.91
N LEU A 194 7.60 16.75 -3.61
CA LEU A 194 7.83 15.83 -4.71
C LEU A 194 8.44 16.60 -5.87
N GLN A 195 9.56 16.11 -6.39
CA GLN A 195 10.13 16.64 -7.62
C GLN A 195 9.19 16.31 -8.80
N ALA A 196 9.11 17.23 -9.75
CA ALA A 196 8.38 16.99 -10.99
C ALA A 196 9.04 15.82 -11.75
N LEU A 197 8.27 14.76 -12.01
CA LEU A 197 8.70 13.65 -12.83
C LEU A 197 8.41 13.97 -14.29
N LEU A 198 9.46 14.11 -15.09
CA LEU A 198 9.33 14.24 -16.54
C LEU A 198 9.25 12.83 -17.15
N ILE A 199 8.06 12.46 -17.63
CA ILE A 199 7.86 11.20 -18.35
C ILE A 199 8.06 11.50 -19.84
N THR A 200 9.08 10.88 -20.43
CA THR A 200 9.36 10.95 -21.85
C THR A 200 9.03 9.62 -22.52
N ARG A 201 8.99 9.59 -23.85
CA ARG A 201 8.76 8.35 -24.61
C ARG A 201 9.80 7.27 -24.32
N SER A 202 11.01 7.66 -23.93
CA SER A 202 12.09 6.74 -23.56
C SER A 202 12.06 6.30 -22.09
N SER A 203 11.08 6.73 -21.30
CA SER A 203 10.98 6.39 -19.86
C SER A 203 10.45 4.97 -19.58
N GLY A 204 10.08 4.19 -20.61
CA GLY A 204 9.58 2.83 -20.47
C GLY A 204 9.44 2.12 -21.82
N ASP A 205 9.29 0.81 -21.79
CA ASP A 205 9.20 -0.05 -22.97
C ASP A 205 7.83 0.05 -23.65
N GLN A 206 6.77 0.20 -22.84
CA GLN A 206 5.40 0.37 -23.30
C GLN A 206 4.72 1.48 -22.48
N HIS A 207 3.97 2.33 -23.16
CA HIS A 207 3.20 3.37 -22.49
C HIS A 207 1.83 3.53 -23.13
N ARG A 208 0.82 3.79 -22.30
CA ARG A 208 -0.53 4.14 -22.71
C ARG A 208 -0.97 5.37 -21.93
N TYR A 209 -1.33 6.43 -22.65
CA TYR A 209 -1.94 7.61 -22.04
C TYR A 209 -3.44 7.58 -22.30
N HIS A 210 -4.25 7.74 -21.25
CA HIS A 210 -5.69 7.89 -21.32
C HIS A 210 -6.10 9.14 -20.54
N GLY A 211 -6.46 10.20 -21.27
CA GLY A 211 -6.99 11.43 -20.67
C GLY A 211 -8.51 11.45 -20.77
N ARG A 212 -9.20 11.80 -19.67
CA ARG A 212 -10.62 12.17 -19.68
C ARG A 212 -10.71 13.65 -19.35
N ALA A 213 -11.43 14.40 -20.18
CA ALA A 213 -11.88 15.74 -19.83
C ALA A 213 -12.97 15.62 -18.76
N HIS A 214 -12.91 16.47 -17.75
CA HIS A 214 -13.97 16.65 -16.73
C HIS A 214 -14.90 17.75 -17.20
#